data_a69092533de439d3da2dd30ecba23798
#
_entry.id   a69092533de439d3da2dd30ecba23798
#
_cell.length_a   1.000
_cell.length_b   1.000
_cell.length_c   1.000
_cell.angle_alpha   90.00
_cell.angle_beta   90.00
_cell.angle_gamma   90.00
#
_symmetry.space_group_name_H-M   'P 1'
#
loop_
_entity.id
_entity.type
_entity.pdbx_description
1 polymer ?
#
loop_
_entity_poly.entity_id
_entity_poly.type
_entity_poly.pdbx_seq_one_letter_code
_entity_poly.pdbx_strand_id
1 'polypeptide(L)'
;ELLSQKYSNITSNLQDKINSLIETKKNATLAIALTLAENDKTKDMIFQERNSDYDLNELSEKLKNYTDYKNVWFHIIDSSGVSVYRSWTEDKNDKIKNYRLDLQEILLNPKVKNSISVGIYDITFKSMIPIYKDEKFIGILECITHFNSITRELRNNQMLEPIILVDKLFTNQLRENSFTKIFLQDYYVANLSVSNEILKYLDSQDLEEFLKIKDYLIKDENLVINIPIMEDGVKLADMLIFQNINKLN
;
A
#
# COMPACT_ATOMS: atom_id res chain seq x y z
N GLU A 1 -32.61 4.24 -18.37
CA GLU A 1 -32.41 2.79 -18.12
C GLU A 1 -31.12 2.29 -18.79
N LEU A 2 -30.94 2.45 -20.11
CA LEU A 2 -29.71 2.07 -20.84
C LEU A 2 -28.42 2.75 -20.34
N LEU A 3 -28.49 4.04 -20.00
CA LEU A 3 -27.34 4.80 -19.53
C LEU A 3 -26.91 4.38 -18.12
N SER A 4 -27.86 4.15 -17.23
CA SER A 4 -27.61 3.62 -15.88
C SER A 4 -26.92 2.27 -15.95
N GLN A 5 -27.41 1.38 -16.83
CA GLN A 5 -26.80 0.06 -17.03
C GLN A 5 -25.37 0.18 -17.60
N LYS A 6 -25.13 1.12 -18.51
CA LYS A 6 -23.76 1.41 -19.02
C LYS A 6 -22.82 1.78 -17.88
N TYR A 7 -23.23 2.69 -16.99
CA TYR A 7 -22.39 3.13 -15.87
C TYR A 7 -22.15 2.04 -14.84
N SER A 8 -23.18 1.23 -14.50
CA SER A 8 -23.00 0.08 -13.61
C SER A 8 -22.04 -0.96 -14.19
N ASN A 9 -22.10 -1.23 -15.50
CA ASN A 9 -21.17 -2.13 -16.17
C ASN A 9 -19.72 -1.60 -16.15
N ILE A 10 -19.52 -0.29 -16.37
CA ILE A 10 -18.21 0.36 -16.26
C ILE A 10 -17.66 0.19 -14.84
N THR A 11 -18.50 0.46 -13.84
CA THR A 11 -18.14 0.31 -12.42
C THR A 11 -17.71 -1.12 -12.10
N SER A 12 -18.50 -2.11 -12.49
CA SER A 12 -18.17 -3.51 -12.25
C SER A 12 -16.84 -3.92 -12.90
N ASN A 13 -16.63 -3.54 -14.16
CA ASN A 13 -15.39 -3.84 -14.89
C ASN A 13 -14.17 -3.19 -14.23
N LEU A 14 -14.30 -1.97 -13.73
CA LEU A 14 -13.22 -1.28 -13.02
C LEU A 14 -12.92 -1.93 -11.68
N GLN A 15 -13.94 -2.35 -10.92
CA GLN A 15 -13.75 -3.10 -9.67
C GLN A 15 -13.00 -4.40 -9.91
N ASP A 16 -13.39 -5.18 -10.90
CA ASP A 16 -12.74 -6.45 -11.26
C ASP A 16 -11.27 -6.22 -11.65
N LYS A 17 -11.01 -5.20 -12.46
CA LYS A 17 -9.65 -4.84 -12.86
C LYS A 17 -8.79 -4.43 -11.67
N ILE A 18 -9.28 -3.58 -10.80
CA ILE A 18 -8.54 -3.11 -9.64
C ILE A 18 -8.27 -4.25 -8.66
N ASN A 19 -9.24 -5.12 -8.42
CA ASN A 19 -9.05 -6.31 -7.60
C ASN A 19 -7.96 -7.23 -8.19
N SER A 20 -7.94 -7.41 -9.51
CA SER A 20 -6.91 -8.18 -10.21
C SER A 20 -5.52 -7.53 -10.07
N LEU A 21 -5.41 -6.20 -10.18
CA LEU A 21 -4.16 -5.47 -9.99
C LEU A 21 -3.64 -5.60 -8.54
N ILE A 22 -4.54 -5.53 -7.56
CA ILE A 22 -4.21 -5.73 -6.14
C ILE A 22 -3.68 -7.13 -5.89
N GLU A 23 -4.36 -8.17 -6.37
CA GLU A 23 -3.92 -9.57 -6.19
C GLU A 23 -2.58 -9.84 -6.90
N THR A 24 -2.39 -9.31 -8.09
CA THR A 24 -1.11 -9.40 -8.82
C THR A 24 0.01 -8.74 -8.02
N LYS A 25 -0.24 -7.57 -7.43
CA LYS A 25 0.73 -6.85 -6.59
C LYS A 25 1.07 -7.61 -5.32
N LYS A 26 0.07 -8.17 -4.65
CA LYS A 26 0.27 -9.04 -3.47
C LYS A 26 1.18 -10.23 -3.81
N ASN A 27 0.90 -10.93 -4.89
CA ASN A 27 1.67 -12.11 -5.31
C ASN A 27 3.12 -11.75 -5.68
N ALA A 28 3.32 -10.67 -6.41
CA ALA A 28 4.67 -10.22 -6.77
C ALA A 28 5.49 -9.80 -5.54
N THR A 29 4.88 -9.09 -4.60
CA THR A 29 5.52 -8.69 -3.34
C THR A 29 5.91 -9.90 -2.51
N LEU A 30 5.04 -10.91 -2.44
CA LEU A 30 5.31 -12.17 -1.74
C LEU A 30 6.47 -12.95 -2.39
N ALA A 31 6.50 -13.03 -3.72
CA ALA A 31 7.58 -13.72 -4.45
C ALA A 31 8.95 -13.09 -4.16
N ILE A 32 9.05 -11.76 -4.14
CA ILE A 32 10.28 -11.05 -3.78
C ILE A 32 10.67 -11.37 -2.34
N ALA A 33 9.73 -11.29 -1.40
CA ALA A 33 9.97 -11.54 0.02
C ALA A 33 10.46 -12.97 0.28
N LEU A 34 9.80 -13.97 -0.30
CA LEU A 34 10.18 -15.38 -0.16
C LEU A 34 11.59 -15.65 -0.69
N THR A 35 11.93 -15.06 -1.84
CA THR A 35 13.26 -15.23 -2.45
C THR A 35 14.36 -14.64 -1.56
N LEU A 36 14.12 -13.45 -1.00
CA LEU A 36 15.09 -12.80 -0.12
C LEU A 36 15.23 -13.46 1.26
N ALA A 37 14.15 -14.00 1.80
CA ALA A 37 14.17 -14.64 3.12
C ALA A 37 15.08 -15.88 3.17
N GLU A 38 15.28 -16.53 2.02
CA GLU A 38 16.20 -17.68 1.90
C GLU A 38 17.68 -17.29 1.80
N ASN A 39 17.99 -16.01 1.59
CA ASN A 39 19.35 -15.52 1.46
C ASN A 39 20.05 -15.46 2.82
N ASP A 40 21.22 -16.11 2.94
CA ASP A 40 21.99 -16.12 4.20
C ASP A 40 22.39 -14.72 4.67
N LYS A 41 22.70 -13.81 3.75
CA LYS A 41 23.02 -12.42 4.09
C LYS A 41 21.84 -11.70 4.77
N THR A 42 20.60 -12.00 4.35
CA THR A 42 19.39 -11.46 5.01
C THR A 42 19.28 -12.01 6.44
N LYS A 43 19.57 -13.30 6.64
CA LYS A 43 19.58 -13.92 7.98
C LYS A 43 20.65 -13.29 8.86
N ASP A 44 21.83 -13.05 8.31
CA ASP A 44 22.95 -12.44 9.04
C ASP A 44 22.66 -11.00 9.48
N MET A 45 21.86 -10.24 8.73
CA MET A 45 21.49 -8.86 9.13
C MET A 45 20.79 -8.79 10.48
N ILE A 46 20.09 -9.84 10.88
CA ILE A 46 19.40 -9.92 12.18
C ILE A 46 20.40 -10.12 13.32
N PHE A 47 21.45 -10.91 13.10
CA PHE A 47 22.41 -11.28 14.13
C PHE A 47 23.58 -10.32 14.27
N GLN A 48 24.09 -9.84 13.13
CA GLN A 48 25.34 -9.07 13.12
C GLN A 48 25.15 -7.60 13.44
N GLU A 49 24.02 -7.26 14.02
CA GLU A 49 23.74 -5.96 14.57
C GLU A 49 24.61 -4.84 13.96
N ARG A 50 24.15 -4.20 12.90
CA ARG A 50 24.64 -2.87 12.53
C ARG A 50 25.92 -2.72 11.70
N ASN A 51 26.69 -3.77 11.45
CA ASN A 51 27.95 -3.70 10.66
C ASN A 51 27.92 -4.55 9.38
N SER A 52 26.74 -4.91 8.88
CA SER A 52 26.64 -5.59 7.60
C SER A 52 26.75 -4.57 6.46
N ASP A 53 27.70 -4.77 5.55
CA ASP A 53 27.80 -4.03 4.29
C ASP A 53 26.69 -4.42 3.28
N TYR A 54 25.79 -5.31 3.68
CA TYR A 54 24.67 -5.76 2.87
C TYR A 54 23.56 -4.74 2.89
N ASP A 55 23.35 -4.08 1.75
CA ASP A 55 22.34 -3.05 1.57
C ASP A 55 21.30 -3.50 0.54
N LEU A 56 20.05 -3.58 0.97
CA LEU A 56 18.91 -3.89 0.10
C LEU A 56 18.47 -2.73 -0.81
N ASN A 57 19.06 -1.54 -0.65
CA ASN A 57 18.81 -0.41 -1.54
C ASN A 57 19.22 -0.70 -2.99
N GLU A 58 20.31 -1.44 -3.20
CA GLU A 58 20.74 -1.83 -4.55
C GLU A 58 19.66 -2.67 -5.26
N LEU A 59 19.02 -3.58 -4.54
CA LEU A 59 17.90 -4.35 -5.08
C LEU A 59 16.67 -3.46 -5.34
N SER A 60 16.36 -2.53 -4.45
CA SER A 60 15.28 -1.54 -4.64
C SER A 60 15.50 -0.73 -5.92
N GLU A 61 16.73 -0.28 -6.17
CA GLU A 61 17.07 0.47 -7.40
C GLU A 61 16.99 -0.41 -8.66
N LYS A 62 17.39 -1.68 -8.60
CA LYS A 62 17.22 -2.62 -9.70
C LYS A 62 15.74 -2.86 -10.01
N LEU A 63 14.91 -3.08 -9.01
CA LEU A 63 13.47 -3.23 -9.18
C LEU A 63 12.85 -1.97 -9.81
N LYS A 64 13.26 -0.79 -9.36
CA LYS A 64 12.83 0.50 -9.91
C LYS A 64 13.20 0.67 -11.39
N ASN A 65 14.39 0.23 -11.78
CA ASN A 65 14.90 0.43 -13.13
C ASN A 65 14.37 -0.59 -14.13
N TYR A 66 14.10 -1.83 -13.70
CA TYR A 66 13.77 -2.94 -14.59
C TYR A 66 12.31 -3.42 -14.49
N THR A 67 11.52 -2.88 -13.56
CA THR A 67 10.11 -3.26 -13.37
C THR A 67 9.21 -2.05 -13.21
N ASP A 68 7.91 -2.27 -13.18
CA ASP A 68 6.92 -1.23 -12.86
C ASP A 68 6.87 -0.88 -11.36
N TYR A 69 7.59 -1.62 -10.53
CA TYR A 69 7.60 -1.42 -9.08
C TYR A 69 8.64 -0.37 -8.70
N LYS A 70 8.14 0.80 -8.32
CA LYS A 70 8.95 1.89 -7.77
C LYS A 70 8.83 1.89 -6.23
N ASN A 71 9.86 2.37 -5.55
CA ASN A 71 9.87 2.48 -4.09
C ASN A 71 9.55 1.15 -3.38
N VAL A 72 10.20 0.06 -3.80
CA VAL A 72 10.13 -1.21 -3.06
C VAL A 72 10.98 -1.07 -1.81
N TRP A 73 10.37 -1.28 -0.65
CA TRP A 73 11.03 -1.16 0.64
C TRP A 73 11.24 -2.52 1.29
N PHE A 74 12.36 -2.65 1.97
CA PHE A 74 12.69 -3.84 2.76
C PHE A 74 12.87 -3.47 4.21
N HIS A 75 12.29 -4.27 5.08
CA HIS A 75 12.29 -4.06 6.51
C HIS A 75 12.69 -5.36 7.20
N ILE A 76 13.63 -5.31 8.11
CA ILE A 76 14.03 -6.44 8.93
C ILE A 76 13.70 -6.12 10.37
N ILE A 77 13.01 -7.05 11.01
CA ILE A 77 12.47 -6.95 12.35
C ILE A 77 13.00 -8.15 13.15
N ASP A 78 13.51 -7.91 14.34
CA ASP A 78 13.95 -9.00 15.20
C ASP A 78 12.78 -9.75 15.86
N SER A 79 13.08 -10.88 16.52
CA SER A 79 12.06 -11.72 17.17
C SER A 79 11.36 -11.04 18.36
N SER A 80 11.85 -9.90 18.83
CA SER A 80 11.20 -9.10 19.89
C SER A 80 10.29 -8.00 19.34
N GLY A 81 10.24 -7.83 18.01
CA GLY A 81 9.42 -6.84 17.34
C GLY A 81 10.05 -5.45 17.28
N VAL A 82 11.38 -5.42 17.26
CA VAL A 82 12.18 -4.20 17.09
C VAL A 82 12.68 -4.10 15.65
N SER A 83 12.58 -2.90 15.06
CA SER A 83 13.14 -2.62 13.74
C SER A 83 14.66 -2.66 13.78
N VAL A 84 15.26 -3.53 12.97
CA VAL A 84 16.72 -3.68 12.83
C VAL A 84 17.23 -2.89 11.62
N TYR A 85 16.49 -2.93 10.52
CA TYR A 85 16.89 -2.32 9.26
C TYR A 85 15.67 -1.89 8.45
N ARG A 86 15.74 -0.72 7.85
CA ARG A 86 14.81 -0.21 6.83
C ARG A 86 15.60 0.31 5.63
N SER A 87 15.24 -0.12 4.44
CA SER A 87 15.94 0.30 3.22
C SER A 87 15.70 1.76 2.81
N TRP A 88 14.65 2.40 3.32
CA TRP A 88 14.20 3.73 2.89
C TRP A 88 14.50 4.86 3.90
N THR A 89 14.99 4.52 5.08
CA THR A 89 15.31 5.48 6.14
C THR A 89 16.35 4.91 7.10
N GLU A 90 17.09 5.77 7.76
CA GLU A 90 18.03 5.39 8.82
C GLU A 90 17.34 5.11 10.16
N ASP A 91 16.04 5.40 10.27
CA ASP A 91 15.27 5.16 11.50
C ASP A 91 15.21 3.67 11.83
N LYS A 92 15.64 3.32 13.02
CA LYS A 92 15.63 1.95 13.53
C LYS A 92 15.56 1.92 15.06
N ASN A 93 15.48 0.72 15.63
CA ASN A 93 15.41 0.44 17.07
C ASN A 93 14.07 0.81 17.73
N ASP A 94 13.06 1.19 16.96
CA ASP A 94 11.71 1.37 17.47
C ASP A 94 10.97 0.02 17.64
N LYS A 95 10.09 -0.02 18.64
CA LYS A 95 9.27 -1.20 18.94
C LYS A 95 7.99 -1.18 18.10
N ILE A 96 8.10 -1.62 16.85
CA ILE A 96 6.99 -1.56 15.89
C ILE A 96 5.78 -2.40 16.31
N LYS A 97 5.97 -3.43 17.09
CA LYS A 97 4.86 -4.24 17.64
C LYS A 97 3.83 -3.41 18.42
N ASN A 98 4.22 -2.24 18.91
CA ASN A 98 3.32 -1.40 19.73
C ASN A 98 2.22 -0.74 18.91
N TYR A 99 2.40 -0.59 17.60
CA TYR A 99 1.42 0.07 16.72
C TYR A 99 0.98 -0.77 15.52
N ARG A 100 1.50 -2.01 15.39
CA ARG A 100 1.15 -2.92 14.30
C ARG A 100 0.62 -4.26 14.84
N LEU A 101 -0.70 -4.40 14.78
CA LEU A 101 -1.40 -5.61 15.26
C LEU A 101 -1.06 -6.84 14.42
N ASP A 102 -0.89 -6.68 13.10
CA ASP A 102 -0.48 -7.74 12.18
C ASP A 102 0.87 -8.33 12.57
N LEU A 103 1.79 -7.49 13.02
CA LEU A 103 3.09 -7.94 13.50
C LEU A 103 3.02 -8.68 14.83
N GLN A 104 2.16 -8.25 15.75
CA GLN A 104 1.97 -8.96 17.03
C GLN A 104 1.55 -10.41 16.81
N GLU A 105 0.63 -10.65 15.88
CA GLU A 105 0.17 -11.99 15.53
C GLU A 105 1.32 -12.89 15.04
N ILE A 106 2.16 -12.37 14.13
CA ILE A 106 3.30 -13.15 13.57
C ILE A 106 4.37 -13.43 14.63
N LEU A 107 4.62 -12.50 15.53
CA LEU A 107 5.60 -12.70 16.60
C LEU A 107 5.17 -13.79 17.57
N LEU A 108 3.85 -13.95 17.79
CA LEU A 108 3.30 -15.00 18.66
C LEU A 108 3.20 -16.35 17.94
N ASN A 109 2.88 -16.34 16.65
CA ASN A 109 2.71 -17.54 15.83
C ASN A 109 3.35 -17.30 14.46
N PRO A 110 4.66 -17.52 14.32
CA PRO A 110 5.39 -17.24 13.09
C PRO A 110 4.85 -18.02 11.89
N LYS A 111 4.31 -17.31 10.93
CA LYS A 111 3.82 -17.82 9.64
C LYS A 111 3.99 -16.77 8.55
N VAL A 112 4.05 -17.21 7.29
CA VAL A 112 4.01 -16.28 6.15
C VAL A 112 2.70 -15.50 6.18
N LYS A 113 2.79 -14.16 6.11
CA LYS A 113 1.63 -13.28 6.00
C LYS A 113 1.80 -12.32 4.83
N ASN A 114 0.78 -12.26 3.98
CA ASN A 114 0.71 -11.39 2.84
C ASN A 114 -0.55 -10.54 2.96
N SER A 115 -0.40 -9.26 3.25
CA SER A 115 -1.51 -8.38 3.61
C SER A 115 -1.32 -6.95 3.11
N ILE A 116 -2.42 -6.17 3.15
CA ILE A 116 -2.37 -4.72 3.08
C ILE A 116 -2.47 -4.20 4.51
N SER A 117 -1.63 -3.26 4.89
CA SER A 117 -1.73 -2.62 6.20
C SER A 117 -1.28 -1.17 6.17
N VAL A 118 -1.73 -0.41 7.16
CA VAL A 118 -1.34 0.98 7.37
C VAL A 118 -0.28 1.02 8.47
N GLY A 119 0.91 1.50 8.10
CA GLY A 119 2.00 1.78 9.04
C GLY A 119 2.06 3.27 9.39
N ILE A 120 3.23 3.71 9.87
CA ILE A 120 3.48 5.13 10.15
C ILE A 120 3.93 5.91 8.91
N TYR A 121 4.29 5.21 7.83
CA TYR A 121 4.77 5.82 6.58
C TYR A 121 3.72 5.83 5.47
N ASP A 122 2.91 4.77 5.33
CA ASP A 122 1.97 4.65 4.22
C ASP A 122 1.00 3.48 4.42
N ILE A 123 -0.04 3.40 3.58
CA ILE A 123 -0.78 2.16 3.31
C ILE A 123 -0.04 1.38 2.23
N THR A 124 0.29 0.13 2.50
CA THR A 124 1.17 -0.64 1.63
C THR A 124 0.81 -2.11 1.59
N PHE A 125 1.24 -2.78 0.53
CA PHE A 125 1.32 -4.22 0.48
C PHE A 125 2.52 -4.68 1.30
N LYS A 126 2.30 -5.63 2.19
CA LYS A 126 3.34 -6.17 3.09
C LYS A 126 3.35 -7.69 3.01
N SER A 127 4.48 -8.21 2.59
CA SER A 127 4.75 -9.65 2.65
C SER A 127 5.77 -9.90 3.75
N MET A 128 5.33 -10.56 4.81
CA MET A 128 6.12 -10.84 6.01
C MET A 128 6.50 -12.32 6.04
N ILE A 129 7.79 -12.59 6.05
CA ILE A 129 8.35 -13.94 6.04
C ILE A 129 9.11 -14.16 7.33
N PRO A 130 8.72 -15.15 8.18
CA PRO A 130 9.50 -15.55 9.34
C PRO A 130 10.87 -16.06 8.91
N ILE A 131 11.91 -15.65 9.60
CA ILE A 131 13.29 -16.08 9.36
C ILE A 131 13.73 -16.99 10.49
N TYR A 132 14.32 -18.12 10.11
CA TYR A 132 14.83 -19.13 11.01
C TYR A 132 16.34 -19.33 10.81
N LYS A 133 17.06 -19.55 11.90
CA LYS A 133 18.42 -20.02 11.91
C LYS A 133 18.52 -21.16 12.92
N ASP A 134 19.07 -22.31 12.49
CA ASP A 134 19.14 -23.51 13.31
C ASP A 134 17.79 -23.86 13.96
N GLU A 135 16.74 -23.86 13.15
CA GLU A 135 15.34 -24.13 13.55
C GLU A 135 14.74 -23.11 14.55
N LYS A 136 15.50 -22.09 14.93
CA LYS A 136 15.04 -21.05 15.84
C LYS A 136 14.52 -19.85 15.07
N PHE A 137 13.32 -19.39 15.43
CA PHE A 137 12.77 -18.13 14.93
C PHE A 137 13.63 -16.95 15.42
N ILE A 138 14.15 -16.16 14.48
CA ILE A 138 15.07 -15.06 14.78
C ILE A 138 14.53 -13.69 14.40
N GLY A 139 13.53 -13.62 13.52
CA GLY A 139 12.96 -12.36 13.07
C GLY A 139 12.11 -12.51 11.83
N ILE A 140 11.80 -11.37 11.23
CA ILE A 140 10.91 -11.24 10.08
C ILE A 140 11.58 -10.39 9.02
N LEU A 141 11.55 -10.86 7.76
CA LEU A 141 11.75 -10.02 6.59
C LEU A 141 10.39 -9.54 6.09
N GLU A 142 10.27 -8.25 5.91
CA GLU A 142 9.11 -7.61 5.30
C GLU A 142 9.50 -6.96 3.98
N CYS A 143 8.84 -7.36 2.89
CA CYS A 143 8.88 -6.66 1.62
C CYS A 143 7.64 -5.79 1.49
N ILE A 144 7.83 -4.52 1.15
CA ILE A 144 6.79 -3.51 1.13
C ILE A 144 6.72 -2.90 -0.27
N THR A 145 5.52 -2.89 -0.86
CA THR A 145 5.23 -2.21 -2.11
C THR A 145 4.05 -1.26 -1.96
N HIS A 146 3.96 -0.26 -2.82
CA HIS A 146 3.00 0.82 -2.73
C HIS A 146 1.88 0.70 -3.76
N PHE A 147 0.79 1.45 -3.58
CA PHE A 147 -0.31 1.54 -4.53
C PHE A 147 0.01 2.38 -5.77
N ASN A 148 1.14 3.09 -5.79
CA ASN A 148 1.46 4.04 -6.87
C ASN A 148 1.58 3.41 -8.25
N SER A 149 2.00 2.15 -8.39
CA SER A 149 2.00 1.48 -9.69
C SER A 149 0.58 1.22 -10.20
N ILE A 150 -0.34 0.88 -9.32
CA ILE A 150 -1.76 0.66 -9.67
C ILE A 150 -2.41 1.98 -10.08
N THR A 151 -2.26 3.03 -9.29
CA THR A 151 -2.85 4.35 -9.59
C THR A 151 -2.26 4.94 -10.88
N ARG A 152 -0.98 4.75 -11.12
CA ARG A 152 -0.32 5.18 -12.36
C ARG A 152 -0.83 4.41 -13.58
N GLU A 153 -1.05 3.11 -13.48
CA GLU A 153 -1.63 2.32 -14.56
C GLU A 153 -3.04 2.79 -14.91
N LEU A 154 -3.88 3.00 -13.91
CA LEU A 154 -5.25 3.52 -14.10
C LEU A 154 -5.24 4.88 -14.79
N ARG A 155 -4.33 5.75 -14.42
CA ARG A 155 -4.21 7.10 -14.98
C ARG A 155 -3.70 7.08 -16.43
N ASN A 156 -2.60 6.36 -16.68
CA ASN A 156 -1.93 6.39 -17.97
C ASN A 156 -2.65 5.55 -19.03
N ASN A 157 -3.13 4.38 -18.66
CA ASN A 157 -3.70 3.42 -19.61
C ASN A 157 -5.20 3.57 -19.79
N GLN A 158 -5.90 4.20 -18.85
CA GLN A 158 -7.36 4.30 -18.85
C GLN A 158 -7.90 5.72 -18.72
N MET A 159 -7.03 6.71 -18.64
CA MET A 159 -7.40 8.12 -18.45
C MET A 159 -8.34 8.35 -17.26
N LEU A 160 -8.09 7.62 -16.17
CA LEU A 160 -8.80 7.75 -14.91
C LEU A 160 -8.00 8.62 -13.94
N GLU A 161 -8.69 9.26 -13.02
CA GLU A 161 -8.05 10.03 -11.94
C GLU A 161 -8.34 9.35 -10.59
N PRO A 162 -7.45 8.44 -10.13
CA PRO A 162 -7.60 7.78 -8.84
C PRO A 162 -7.05 8.64 -7.70
N ILE A 163 -7.72 8.58 -6.55
CA ILE A 163 -7.24 9.10 -5.29
C ILE A 163 -7.50 8.09 -4.18
N ILE A 164 -6.49 7.78 -3.39
CA ILE A 164 -6.60 6.87 -2.25
C ILE A 164 -6.62 7.68 -0.96
N LEU A 165 -7.75 7.62 -0.27
CA LEU A 165 -7.97 8.27 1.02
C LEU A 165 -7.90 7.21 2.13
N VAL A 166 -6.86 7.25 2.93
CA VAL A 166 -6.69 6.33 4.07
C VAL A 166 -7.66 6.71 5.17
N ASP A 167 -8.29 5.70 5.80
CA ASP A 167 -9.29 5.91 6.84
C ASP A 167 -8.76 6.81 7.98
N LYS A 168 -9.62 7.67 8.48
CA LYS A 168 -9.30 8.64 9.56
C LYS A 168 -8.71 8.00 10.81
N LEU A 169 -9.02 6.73 11.08
CA LEU A 169 -8.45 5.99 12.20
C LEU A 169 -6.92 5.98 12.19
N PHE A 170 -6.31 6.06 11.02
CA PHE A 170 -4.86 5.98 10.83
C PHE A 170 -4.18 7.33 10.64
N THR A 171 -4.93 8.43 10.56
CA THR A 171 -4.36 9.75 10.19
C THR A 171 -3.29 10.22 11.17
N ASN A 172 -3.51 10.04 12.47
CA ASN A 172 -2.58 10.53 13.48
C ASN A 172 -1.21 9.85 13.38
N GLN A 173 -1.16 8.54 13.13
CA GLN A 173 0.11 7.81 12.98
C GLN A 173 0.87 8.17 11.71
N LEU A 174 0.19 8.72 10.69
CA LEU A 174 0.77 9.09 9.40
C LEU A 174 1.26 10.55 9.32
N ARG A 175 0.88 11.40 10.28
CA ARG A 175 1.16 12.86 10.19
C ARG A 175 2.65 13.18 10.12
N GLU A 176 3.46 12.50 10.92
CA GLU A 176 4.87 12.86 11.08
C GLU A 176 5.76 12.31 9.95
N ASN A 177 5.61 11.01 9.64
CA ASN A 177 6.55 10.27 8.79
C ASN A 177 5.94 9.78 7.47
N SER A 178 4.74 10.23 7.10
CA SER A 178 4.06 9.74 5.90
C SER A 178 4.87 9.96 4.61
N PHE A 179 4.77 9.00 3.71
CA PHE A 179 5.55 8.96 2.47
C PHE A 179 5.18 10.07 1.49
N THR A 180 3.89 10.31 1.25
CA THR A 180 3.47 11.33 0.29
C THR A 180 3.46 12.74 0.86
N LYS A 181 3.30 12.89 2.18
CA LYS A 181 3.06 14.18 2.86
C LYS A 181 1.82 14.92 2.37
N ILE A 182 0.91 14.22 1.67
CA ILE A 182 -0.31 14.81 1.12
C ILE A 182 -1.48 14.44 2.03
N PHE A 183 -2.22 15.47 2.45
CA PHE A 183 -3.45 15.31 3.24
C PHE A 183 -4.58 16.11 2.58
N LEU A 184 -5.78 15.53 2.58
CA LEU A 184 -7.01 16.16 2.16
C LEU A 184 -7.96 16.18 3.35
N GLN A 185 -8.22 17.36 3.92
CA GLN A 185 -8.92 17.48 5.19
C GLN A 185 -8.24 16.57 6.25
N ASP A 186 -8.98 15.63 6.86
CA ASP A 186 -8.43 14.71 7.85
C ASP A 186 -7.93 13.37 7.26
N TYR A 187 -7.85 13.26 5.92
CA TYR A 187 -7.46 12.04 5.25
C TYR A 187 -6.04 12.12 4.70
N TYR A 188 -5.25 11.07 4.92
CA TYR A 188 -3.98 10.90 4.23
C TYR A 188 -4.20 10.42 2.80
N VAL A 189 -3.55 11.06 1.84
CA VAL A 189 -3.60 10.70 0.41
C VAL A 189 -2.41 9.83 0.06
N ALA A 190 -2.66 8.57 -0.31
CA ALA A 190 -1.60 7.57 -0.47
C ALA A 190 -0.91 7.57 -1.85
N ASN A 191 -1.49 8.18 -2.88
CA ASN A 191 -0.88 8.22 -4.20
C ASN A 191 -0.11 9.52 -4.47
N LEU A 192 1.18 9.36 -4.88
CA LEU A 192 2.08 10.49 -5.14
C LEU A 192 1.66 11.39 -6.30
N SER A 193 1.14 10.79 -7.37
CA SER A 193 0.77 11.51 -8.61
C SER A 193 -0.73 11.82 -8.68
N VAL A 194 -1.30 12.24 -7.54
CA VAL A 194 -2.69 12.69 -7.51
C VAL A 194 -2.85 14.01 -8.23
N SER A 195 -3.96 14.18 -8.96
CA SER A 195 -4.29 15.42 -9.65
C SER A 195 -4.56 16.55 -8.66
N ASN A 196 -3.87 17.70 -8.84
CA ASN A 196 -4.13 18.89 -8.04
C ASN A 196 -5.55 19.42 -8.24
N GLU A 197 -6.13 19.23 -9.43
CA GLU A 197 -7.50 19.63 -9.72
C GLU A 197 -8.49 18.82 -8.90
N ILE A 198 -8.30 17.50 -8.83
CA ILE A 198 -9.14 16.61 -8.00
C ILE A 198 -8.98 16.94 -6.52
N LEU A 199 -7.76 17.20 -6.04
CA LEU A 199 -7.54 17.59 -4.63
C LEU A 199 -8.29 18.88 -4.29
N LYS A 200 -8.18 19.91 -5.10
CA LYS A 200 -8.90 21.18 -4.91
C LYS A 200 -10.41 21.02 -4.98
N TYR A 201 -10.88 20.21 -5.94
CA TYR A 201 -12.31 19.93 -6.08
C TYR A 201 -12.84 19.24 -4.82
N LEU A 202 -12.21 18.16 -4.37
CA LEU A 202 -12.66 17.42 -3.20
C LEU A 202 -12.53 18.20 -1.90
N ASP A 203 -11.55 19.09 -1.77
CA ASP A 203 -11.40 19.94 -0.60
C ASP A 203 -12.57 20.88 -0.39
N SER A 204 -13.27 21.24 -1.46
CA SER A 204 -14.48 22.06 -1.44
C SER A 204 -15.79 21.27 -1.25
N GLN A 205 -15.72 19.94 -1.19
CA GLN A 205 -16.88 19.05 -1.14
C GLN A 205 -17.09 18.43 0.25
N ASP A 206 -18.28 17.89 0.47
CA ASP A 206 -18.51 16.93 1.55
C ASP A 206 -17.95 15.56 1.14
N LEU A 207 -16.80 15.17 1.70
CA LEU A 207 -16.15 13.90 1.36
C LEU A 207 -17.00 12.68 1.72
N GLU A 208 -17.86 12.79 2.72
CA GLU A 208 -18.72 11.67 3.13
C GLU A 208 -19.69 11.25 2.01
N GLU A 209 -20.10 12.17 1.13
CA GLU A 209 -20.90 11.82 -0.05
C GLU A 209 -20.18 10.83 -0.96
N PHE A 210 -18.87 11.06 -1.20
CA PHE A 210 -18.05 10.20 -2.05
C PHE A 210 -17.68 8.88 -1.37
N LEU A 211 -17.41 8.91 -0.07
CA LEU A 211 -17.02 7.72 0.69
C LEU A 211 -18.17 6.72 0.89
N LYS A 212 -19.42 7.18 0.71
CA LYS A 212 -20.63 6.34 0.82
C LYS A 212 -21.13 5.79 -0.53
N ILE A 213 -20.47 6.10 -1.64
CA ILE A 213 -20.84 5.57 -2.95
C ILE A 213 -20.76 4.05 -2.93
N LYS A 214 -21.86 3.37 -3.31
CA LYS A 214 -21.92 1.89 -3.38
C LYS A 214 -21.78 1.35 -4.80
N ASP A 215 -22.35 2.05 -5.77
CA ASP A 215 -22.25 1.73 -7.19
C ASP A 215 -21.48 2.87 -7.87
N TYR A 216 -22.14 3.90 -8.29
CA TYR A 216 -21.51 5.10 -8.86
C TYR A 216 -22.25 6.38 -8.48
N LEU A 217 -21.57 7.50 -8.68
CA LEU A 217 -22.16 8.85 -8.57
C LEU A 217 -21.83 9.63 -9.85
N ILE A 218 -22.83 10.28 -10.44
CA ILE A 218 -22.61 11.26 -11.51
C ILE A 218 -22.67 12.65 -10.88
N LYS A 219 -21.55 13.35 -10.94
CA LYS A 219 -21.42 14.69 -10.37
C LYS A 219 -20.41 15.52 -11.17
N ASP A 220 -20.78 16.75 -11.53
CA ASP A 220 -19.93 17.72 -12.24
C ASP A 220 -19.19 17.10 -13.43
N GLU A 221 -19.96 16.48 -14.35
CA GLU A 221 -19.47 15.79 -15.55
C GLU A 221 -18.52 14.60 -15.30
N ASN A 222 -18.46 14.11 -14.08
CA ASN A 222 -17.69 12.93 -13.74
C ASN A 222 -18.58 11.77 -13.31
N LEU A 223 -18.20 10.57 -13.77
CA LEU A 223 -18.56 9.32 -13.15
C LEU A 223 -17.54 9.09 -12.03
N VAL A 224 -18.04 8.95 -10.81
CA VAL A 224 -17.21 8.70 -9.62
C VAL A 224 -17.60 7.34 -9.04
N ILE A 225 -16.58 6.53 -8.76
CA ILE A 225 -16.71 5.24 -8.09
C ILE A 225 -15.86 5.21 -6.83
N ASN A 226 -16.31 4.48 -5.84
CA ASN A 226 -15.54 4.19 -4.65
C ASN A 226 -15.25 2.69 -4.56
N ILE A 227 -13.97 2.34 -4.45
CA ILE A 227 -13.53 0.96 -4.21
C ILE A 227 -12.86 0.92 -2.84
N PRO A 228 -13.56 0.40 -1.81
CA PRO A 228 -12.98 0.24 -0.49
C PRO A 228 -11.79 -0.72 -0.52
N ILE A 229 -10.68 -0.34 0.12
CA ILE A 229 -9.54 -1.23 0.33
C ILE A 229 -9.70 -1.88 1.69
N MET A 230 -9.95 -3.19 1.65
CA MET A 230 -10.26 -3.99 2.83
C MET A 230 -9.14 -4.99 3.13
N GLU A 231 -8.91 -5.28 4.40
CA GLU A 231 -8.09 -6.39 4.86
C GLU A 231 -8.70 -6.99 6.12
N ASP A 232 -8.91 -8.30 6.14
CA ASP A 232 -9.49 -9.04 7.28
C ASP A 232 -10.83 -8.43 7.79
N GLY A 233 -11.68 -7.97 6.87
CA GLY A 233 -12.98 -7.37 7.19
C GLY A 233 -12.91 -5.91 7.70
N VAL A 234 -11.72 -5.31 7.74
CA VAL A 234 -11.52 -3.92 8.15
C VAL A 234 -11.25 -3.04 6.93
N LYS A 235 -11.96 -1.92 6.83
CA LYS A 235 -11.69 -0.92 5.80
C LYS A 235 -10.46 -0.09 6.18
N LEU A 236 -9.45 -0.11 5.33
CA LEU A 236 -8.20 0.64 5.51
C LEU A 236 -8.21 1.98 4.77
N ALA A 237 -8.84 2.01 3.60
CA ALA A 237 -8.89 3.19 2.74
C ALA A 237 -10.06 3.10 1.77
N ASP A 238 -10.33 4.21 1.10
CA ASP A 238 -11.23 4.31 -0.04
C ASP A 238 -10.43 4.76 -1.27
N MET A 239 -10.53 4.03 -2.37
CA MET A 239 -10.02 4.47 -3.67
C MET A 239 -11.18 5.09 -4.46
N LEU A 240 -11.19 6.40 -4.54
CA LEU A 240 -12.10 7.13 -5.41
C LEU A 240 -11.50 7.23 -6.81
N ILE A 241 -12.32 6.96 -7.82
CA ILE A 241 -11.92 7.04 -9.22
C ILE A 241 -12.85 7.98 -9.94
N PHE A 242 -12.28 9.00 -10.57
CA PHE A 242 -12.99 9.99 -11.39
C PHE A 242 -12.77 9.68 -12.86
N GLN A 243 -13.83 9.64 -13.63
CA GLN A 243 -13.80 9.51 -15.08
C GLN A 243 -14.73 10.55 -15.71
N ASN A 244 -14.19 11.42 -16.57
CA ASN A 244 -15.01 12.39 -17.28
C ASN A 244 -15.98 11.69 -18.24
N ILE A 245 -17.29 11.92 -18.07
CA ILE A 245 -18.33 11.23 -18.86
C ILE A 245 -18.30 11.61 -20.34
N ASN A 246 -17.76 12.77 -20.69
CA ASN A 246 -17.63 13.22 -22.08
C ASN A 246 -16.54 12.44 -22.84
N LYS A 247 -15.70 11.68 -22.13
CA LYS A 247 -14.67 10.80 -22.68
C LYS A 247 -15.09 9.32 -22.75
N LEU A 248 -16.34 9.01 -22.38
CA LEU A 248 -16.88 7.65 -22.35
C LEU A 248 -17.56 7.21 -23.68
N ASN A 249 -17.31 7.89 -24.78
CA ASN A 249 -17.90 7.57 -26.10
C ASN A 249 -17.21 6.38 -26.77
#